data_a246f38068b365fcae5e4b28a9aa4228
#
_entry.id   a246f38068b365fcae5e4b28a9aa4228
#
_cell.length_a   1.000
_cell.length_b   1.000
_cell.length_c   1.000
_cell.angle_alpha   90.00
_cell.angle_beta   90.00
_cell.angle_gamma   90.00
#
_symmetry.space_group_name_H-M   'P 1'
#
loop_
_entity.id
_entity.type
_entity.pdbx_description
1 polymer ?
#
loop_
_entity_poly.entity_id
_entity_poly.type
_entity_poly.pdbx_seq_one_letter_code
_entity_poly.pdbx_strand_id
1 'polypeptide(L)'
;MREIVLVSASPRRRQLLEQVGIPYWVLPSQVEEIVTSTVPSDVVEELSAQKCADVLERVSEETVVLGADTVVAFEGRILGKPADREEAFQMLKMLQGQTHQVYTGVTLMEKRKGTAIRETFHACTDVTFYPVSDQELREYIETGEPMDKAGAYGIQGRFAAHVREIHGDYNNVVGLPAAEVYHRLKSFGQGRRTVKYQIRPAREEDLREIAQIEARCFPPAEAAGYEDFLQRYQTCRESFFVAETEDGALAGFCNGCCSDTDHLADELYHDASLHNPEGPYQMIFGLDVSPEYQKQGIGEALMRYMVESARERGKKAVVLTCKEHMIPFYKKIGYRYIEVSDSVHGGAVWHKMMYRF
;
A
#
# COMPACT_ATOMS: atom_id res chain seq x y z
N MET A 1 19.18 -13.31 -10.21
CA MET A 1 18.73 -12.00 -9.68
C MET A 1 19.89 -11.03 -9.81
N ARG A 2 19.63 -9.74 -10.07
CA ARG A 2 20.72 -8.73 -10.12
C ARG A 2 21.35 -8.58 -8.74
N GLU A 3 22.65 -8.33 -8.68
CA GLU A 3 23.33 -7.95 -7.47
C GLU A 3 22.91 -6.53 -7.06
N ILE A 4 22.72 -6.32 -5.75
CA ILE A 4 22.27 -5.05 -5.21
C ILE A 4 23.27 -4.47 -4.21
N VAL A 5 23.13 -3.19 -3.90
CA VAL A 5 23.84 -2.52 -2.80
C VAL A 5 22.93 -2.47 -1.59
N LEU A 6 23.31 -3.14 -0.50
CA LEU A 6 22.61 -3.02 0.77
C LEU A 6 23.14 -1.79 1.54
N VAL A 7 22.28 -0.81 1.75
CA VAL A 7 22.59 0.41 2.50
C VAL A 7 22.37 0.19 4.00
N SER A 8 23.02 -0.83 4.56
CA SER A 8 22.84 -1.13 5.98
C SER A 8 24.03 -1.91 6.54
N ALA A 9 24.52 -1.49 7.71
CA ALA A 9 25.50 -2.25 8.47
C ALA A 9 24.89 -3.43 9.26
N SER A 10 23.56 -3.57 9.31
CA SER A 10 22.85 -4.58 10.10
C SER A 10 23.21 -6.01 9.67
N PRO A 11 23.78 -6.84 10.55
CA PRO A 11 24.03 -8.25 10.23
C PRO A 11 22.74 -9.02 9.92
N ARG A 12 21.63 -8.68 10.58
CA ARG A 12 20.33 -9.35 10.43
C ARG A 12 19.77 -9.17 9.02
N ARG A 13 19.86 -7.96 8.46
CA ARG A 13 19.41 -7.69 7.07
C ARG A 13 20.24 -8.46 6.05
N ARG A 14 21.55 -8.60 6.29
CA ARG A 14 22.43 -9.42 5.45
C ARG A 14 21.99 -10.88 5.45
N GLN A 15 21.79 -11.46 6.63
CA GLN A 15 21.31 -12.84 6.79
C GLN A 15 19.97 -13.08 6.07
N LEU A 16 19.04 -12.12 6.12
CA LEU A 16 17.76 -12.24 5.44
C LEU A 16 17.91 -12.21 3.90
N LEU A 17 18.81 -11.39 3.36
CA LEU A 17 19.11 -11.40 1.92
C LEU A 17 19.78 -12.70 1.47
N GLU A 18 20.70 -13.22 2.27
CA GLU A 18 21.33 -14.53 2.05
C GLU A 18 20.30 -15.66 2.06
N GLN A 19 19.38 -15.64 3.02
CA GLN A 19 18.32 -16.65 3.16
C GLN A 19 17.44 -16.74 1.91
N VAL A 20 17.13 -15.59 1.27
CA VAL A 20 16.29 -15.55 0.06
C VAL A 20 17.10 -15.54 -1.24
N GLY A 21 18.43 -15.71 -1.16
CA GLY A 21 19.30 -15.83 -2.32
C GLY A 21 19.45 -14.56 -3.15
N ILE A 22 19.37 -13.38 -2.52
CA ILE A 22 19.62 -12.09 -3.18
C ILE A 22 21.12 -11.76 -3.04
N PRO A 23 21.90 -11.71 -4.15
CA PRO A 23 23.29 -11.31 -4.09
C PRO A 23 23.42 -9.82 -3.78
N TYR A 24 24.34 -9.47 -2.89
CA TYR A 24 24.50 -8.08 -2.43
C TYR A 24 25.96 -7.78 -2.05
N TRP A 25 26.30 -6.49 -2.05
CA TRP A 25 27.43 -5.95 -1.31
C TRP A 25 26.98 -4.78 -0.42
N VAL A 26 27.78 -4.43 0.57
CA VAL A 26 27.38 -3.49 1.62
C VAL A 26 28.05 -2.13 1.40
N LEU A 27 27.27 -1.05 1.39
CA LEU A 27 27.76 0.32 1.44
C LEU A 27 26.86 1.13 2.39
N PRO A 28 27.25 1.32 3.68
CA PRO A 28 26.45 2.05 4.64
C PRO A 28 26.28 3.52 4.25
N SER A 29 25.07 4.05 4.52
CA SER A 29 24.82 5.49 4.45
C SER A 29 25.54 6.24 5.56
N GLN A 30 25.91 7.47 5.26
CA GLN A 30 26.49 8.43 6.18
C GLN A 30 25.60 9.67 6.36
N VAL A 31 24.37 9.65 5.82
CA VAL A 31 23.45 10.77 5.89
C VAL A 31 23.00 11.00 7.35
N GLU A 32 22.88 12.26 7.73
CA GLU A 32 22.17 12.64 8.95
C GLU A 32 20.67 12.42 8.75
N GLU A 33 20.08 11.58 9.61
CA GLU A 33 18.68 11.18 9.51
C GLU A 33 17.75 12.32 9.96
N ILE A 34 16.85 12.75 9.08
CA ILE A 34 15.86 13.79 9.36
C ILE A 34 14.47 13.15 9.33
N VAL A 35 13.75 13.27 10.44
CA VAL A 35 12.37 12.77 10.58
C VAL A 35 11.41 13.95 10.54
N THR A 36 10.44 13.95 9.62
CA THR A 36 9.46 15.02 9.47
C THR A 36 8.04 14.61 9.88
N SER A 37 7.77 13.30 9.96
CA SER A 37 6.48 12.73 10.37
C SER A 37 6.55 12.12 11.77
N THR A 38 5.40 11.97 12.41
CA THR A 38 5.20 11.18 13.64
C THR A 38 4.47 9.87 13.38
N VAL A 39 4.07 9.60 12.14
CA VAL A 39 3.41 8.37 11.73
C VAL A 39 4.47 7.30 11.46
N PRO A 40 4.44 6.14 12.14
CA PRO A 40 5.50 5.13 12.04
C PRO A 40 5.82 4.67 10.60
N SER A 41 4.79 4.48 9.76
CA SER A 41 4.97 4.11 8.35
C SER A 41 5.75 5.17 7.58
N ASP A 42 5.40 6.44 7.75
CA ASP A 42 6.05 7.54 7.05
C ASP A 42 7.50 7.68 7.49
N VAL A 43 7.76 7.58 8.81
CA VAL A 43 9.10 7.67 9.38
C VAL A 43 10.03 6.64 8.76
N VAL A 44 9.63 5.36 8.71
CA VAL A 44 10.50 4.31 8.16
C VAL A 44 10.67 4.45 6.64
N GLU A 45 9.65 4.94 5.92
CA GLU A 45 9.76 5.24 4.50
C GLU A 45 10.71 6.41 4.23
N GLU A 46 10.60 7.50 5.00
CA GLU A 46 11.50 8.66 4.91
C GLU A 46 12.95 8.24 5.17
N LEU A 47 13.21 7.53 6.26
CA LEU A 47 14.57 7.13 6.65
C LEU A 47 15.19 6.14 5.65
N SER A 48 14.43 5.15 5.18
CA SER A 48 14.92 4.22 4.16
C SER A 48 15.27 4.93 2.85
N ALA A 49 14.47 5.94 2.48
CA ALA A 49 14.68 6.72 1.28
C ALA A 49 15.90 7.65 1.36
N GLN A 50 16.09 8.33 2.50
CA GLN A 50 17.28 9.19 2.74
C GLN A 50 18.57 8.37 2.64
N LYS A 51 18.59 7.19 3.27
CA LYS A 51 19.72 6.27 3.20
C LYS A 51 20.02 5.83 1.77
N CYS A 52 19.01 5.48 0.98
CA CYS A 52 19.20 5.13 -0.42
C CYS A 52 19.71 6.29 -1.25
N ALA A 53 19.17 7.50 -1.08
CA ALA A 53 19.56 8.68 -1.83
C ALA A 53 21.04 9.03 -1.62
N ASP A 54 21.54 8.97 -0.38
CA ASP A 54 22.95 9.18 -0.06
C ASP A 54 23.87 8.20 -0.82
N VAL A 55 23.52 6.92 -0.85
CA VAL A 55 24.35 5.90 -1.48
C VAL A 55 24.22 5.91 -3.00
N LEU A 56 23.04 6.28 -3.54
CA LEU A 56 22.78 6.32 -4.97
C LEU A 56 23.78 7.23 -5.75
N GLU A 57 24.20 8.32 -5.11
CA GLU A 57 25.18 9.24 -5.72
C GLU A 57 26.64 8.71 -5.68
N ARG A 58 26.87 7.60 -4.95
CA ARG A 58 28.20 7.00 -4.77
C ARG A 58 28.38 5.67 -5.54
N VAL A 59 27.37 5.25 -6.27
CA VAL A 59 27.39 4.02 -7.06
C VAL A 59 27.22 4.33 -8.55
N SER A 60 27.61 3.36 -9.41
CA SER A 60 27.46 3.49 -10.86
C SER A 60 25.97 3.44 -11.27
N GLU A 61 25.66 4.01 -12.44
CA GLU A 61 24.34 3.85 -13.06
C GLU A 61 23.96 2.37 -13.19
N GLU A 62 22.67 2.10 -13.22
CA GLU A 62 22.07 0.75 -13.29
C GLU A 62 22.37 -0.14 -12.07
N THR A 63 22.98 0.40 -11.02
CA THR A 63 23.13 -0.30 -9.73
C THR A 63 21.85 -0.10 -8.89
N VAL A 64 21.27 -1.21 -8.44
CA VAL A 64 20.11 -1.17 -7.52
C VAL A 64 20.61 -1.00 -6.09
N VAL A 65 20.11 0.03 -5.42
CA VAL A 65 20.40 0.36 -4.02
C VAL A 65 19.17 0.00 -3.18
N LEU A 66 19.36 -0.76 -2.10
CA LEU A 66 18.33 -1.14 -1.14
C LEU A 66 18.65 -0.55 0.23
N GLY A 67 17.80 0.36 0.70
CA GLY A 67 17.82 0.89 2.06
C GLY A 67 16.62 0.37 2.86
N ALA A 68 16.81 0.21 4.16
CA ALA A 68 15.73 -0.14 5.06
C ALA A 68 15.91 0.54 6.43
N ASP A 69 14.78 0.83 7.06
CA ASP A 69 14.73 1.29 8.44
C ASP A 69 13.61 0.60 9.21
N THR A 70 13.80 0.42 10.53
CA THR A 70 12.86 -0.33 11.38
C THR A 70 12.62 0.41 12.69
N VAL A 71 11.35 0.59 13.04
CA VAL A 71 10.92 1.15 14.32
C VAL A 71 9.89 0.25 14.99
N VAL A 72 9.81 0.35 16.31
CA VAL A 72 8.72 -0.22 17.11
C VAL A 72 7.74 0.89 17.44
N ALA A 73 6.45 0.64 17.35
CA ALA A 73 5.39 1.59 17.69
C ALA A 73 4.46 0.99 18.74
N PHE A 74 4.14 1.76 19.75
CA PHE A 74 3.21 1.40 20.82
C PHE A 74 2.46 2.63 21.33
N GLU A 75 1.13 2.58 21.38
CA GLU A 75 0.25 3.67 21.87
C GLU A 75 0.59 5.05 21.27
N GLY A 76 0.81 5.08 19.95
CA GLY A 76 1.13 6.32 19.22
C GLY A 76 2.56 6.84 19.44
N ARG A 77 3.42 6.09 20.11
CA ARG A 77 4.84 6.41 20.33
C ARG A 77 5.73 5.55 19.46
N ILE A 78 6.78 6.14 18.92
CA ILE A 78 7.83 5.43 18.21
C ILE A 78 8.98 5.15 19.21
N LEU A 79 9.34 3.88 19.35
CA LEU A 79 10.42 3.43 20.22
C LEU A 79 11.64 3.10 19.34
N GLY A 80 12.67 3.94 19.44
CA GLY A 80 13.96 3.74 18.81
C GLY A 80 14.84 2.75 19.59
N LYS A 81 16.16 2.84 19.35
CA LYS A 81 17.14 2.11 20.17
C LYS A 81 17.27 2.81 21.52
N PRO A 82 17.37 2.06 22.62
CA PRO A 82 17.58 2.66 23.93
C PRO A 82 18.96 3.32 24.03
N ALA A 83 19.04 4.48 24.67
CA ALA A 83 20.29 5.18 24.92
C ALA A 83 21.12 4.49 26.03
N ASP A 84 20.43 3.89 27.00
CA ASP A 84 21.04 3.21 28.12
C ASP A 84 20.17 2.03 28.63
N ARG A 85 20.66 1.34 29.66
CA ARG A 85 19.97 0.17 30.24
C ARG A 85 18.66 0.51 30.95
N GLU A 86 18.55 1.71 31.50
CA GLU A 86 17.33 2.15 32.17
C GLU A 86 16.23 2.45 31.15
N GLU A 87 16.57 3.13 30.07
CA GLU A 87 15.63 3.34 28.95
C GLU A 87 15.20 2.00 28.33
N ALA A 88 16.12 1.05 28.16
CA ALA A 88 15.78 -0.31 27.71
C ALA A 88 14.78 -0.99 28.66
N PHE A 89 14.97 -0.85 29.98
CA PHE A 89 14.04 -1.39 30.97
C PHE A 89 12.65 -0.74 30.86
N GLN A 90 12.58 0.58 30.72
CA GLN A 90 11.31 1.28 30.59
C GLN A 90 10.56 0.90 29.30
N MET A 91 11.27 0.75 28.17
CA MET A 91 10.69 0.27 26.91
C MET A 91 10.11 -1.13 27.07
N LEU A 92 10.88 -2.09 27.60
CA LEU A 92 10.44 -3.47 27.78
C LEU A 92 9.30 -3.58 28.80
N LYS A 93 9.35 -2.78 29.87
CA LYS A 93 8.30 -2.71 30.89
C LYS A 93 6.99 -2.20 30.32
N MET A 94 7.04 -1.29 29.35
CA MET A 94 5.88 -0.79 28.61
C MET A 94 5.28 -1.86 27.68
N LEU A 95 6.12 -2.64 27.01
CA LEU A 95 5.71 -3.62 26.00
C LEU A 95 5.29 -4.99 26.58
N GLN A 96 5.75 -5.37 27.79
CA GLN A 96 5.46 -6.67 28.37
C GLN A 96 3.95 -6.89 28.54
N GLY A 97 3.46 -8.07 28.18
CA GLY A 97 2.03 -8.43 28.24
C GLY A 97 1.14 -7.70 27.22
N GLN A 98 1.71 -6.88 26.34
CA GLN A 98 0.98 -6.06 25.38
C GLN A 98 1.24 -6.48 23.92
N THR A 99 0.43 -5.97 23.00
CA THR A 99 0.65 -6.04 21.56
C THR A 99 1.15 -4.69 21.05
N HIS A 100 2.22 -4.71 20.30
CA HIS A 100 2.81 -3.53 19.66
C HIS A 100 3.10 -3.80 18.19
N GLN A 101 3.39 -2.75 17.41
CA GLN A 101 3.69 -2.84 15.99
C GLN A 101 5.19 -2.70 15.72
N VAL A 102 5.66 -3.48 14.75
CA VAL A 102 6.99 -3.30 14.14
C VAL A 102 6.83 -2.89 12.70
N TYR A 103 7.33 -1.70 12.36
CA TYR A 103 7.33 -1.17 11.01
C TYR A 103 8.73 -1.24 10.43
N THR A 104 8.86 -1.79 9.22
CA THR A 104 10.09 -1.68 8.43
C THR A 104 9.77 -1.02 7.10
N GLY A 105 10.35 0.14 6.86
CA GLY A 105 10.35 0.81 5.56
C GLY A 105 11.48 0.30 4.69
N VAL A 106 11.21 0.13 3.42
CA VAL A 106 12.18 -0.30 2.41
C VAL A 106 12.11 0.62 1.21
N THR A 107 13.28 1.05 0.74
CA THR A 107 13.40 1.82 -0.49
C THR A 107 14.36 1.11 -1.44
N LEU A 108 13.92 0.94 -2.69
CA LEU A 108 14.73 0.55 -3.82
C LEU A 108 14.98 1.77 -4.69
N MET A 109 16.24 2.03 -5.05
CA MET A 109 16.60 3.09 -5.98
C MET A 109 17.60 2.59 -7.04
N GLU A 110 17.51 3.17 -8.22
CA GLU A 110 18.45 2.96 -9.32
C GLU A 110 18.53 4.22 -10.16
N LYS A 111 19.72 4.57 -10.67
CA LYS A 111 19.92 5.67 -11.60
C LYS A 111 20.07 5.13 -13.02
N ARG A 112 19.25 5.61 -13.95
CA ARG A 112 19.28 5.24 -15.37
C ARG A 112 19.24 6.48 -16.23
N LYS A 113 20.21 6.62 -17.13
CA LYS A 113 20.30 7.77 -18.05
C LYS A 113 20.11 9.09 -17.32
N GLY A 114 20.75 9.24 -16.15
CA GLY A 114 20.67 10.43 -15.32
C GLY A 114 19.37 10.59 -14.51
N THR A 115 18.38 9.70 -14.65
CA THR A 115 17.12 9.77 -13.90
C THR A 115 17.09 8.72 -12.79
N ALA A 116 16.75 9.14 -11.58
CA ALA A 116 16.55 8.22 -10.45
C ALA A 116 15.15 7.57 -10.52
N ILE A 117 15.12 6.24 -10.50
CA ILE A 117 13.91 5.43 -10.32
C ILE A 117 13.85 5.06 -8.84
N ARG A 118 12.69 5.23 -8.22
CA ARG A 118 12.47 4.96 -6.79
C ARG A 118 11.18 4.16 -6.59
N GLU A 119 11.26 3.17 -5.73
CA GLU A 119 10.11 2.48 -5.15
C GLU A 119 10.30 2.41 -3.63
N THR A 120 9.31 2.88 -2.87
CA THR A 120 9.32 2.88 -1.41
C THR A 120 8.04 2.20 -0.92
N PHE A 121 8.16 1.39 0.11
CA PHE A 121 7.04 0.71 0.76
C PHE A 121 7.41 0.38 2.22
N HIS A 122 6.43 0.02 3.02
CA HIS A 122 6.64 -0.48 4.37
C HIS A 122 5.87 -1.78 4.61
N ALA A 123 6.32 -2.54 5.59
CA ALA A 123 5.59 -3.66 6.19
C ALA A 123 5.31 -3.36 7.66
N CYS A 124 4.14 -3.78 8.15
CA CYS A 124 3.75 -3.71 9.55
C CYS A 124 3.45 -5.11 10.07
N THR A 125 3.91 -5.40 11.28
CA THR A 125 3.68 -6.69 11.95
C THR A 125 3.34 -6.44 13.41
N ASP A 126 2.23 -7.00 13.89
CA ASP A 126 1.89 -7.01 15.31
C ASP A 126 2.69 -8.08 16.04
N VAL A 127 3.26 -7.71 17.17
CA VAL A 127 4.00 -8.62 18.07
C VAL A 127 3.39 -8.53 19.46
N THR A 128 3.03 -9.67 20.02
CA THR A 128 2.46 -9.76 21.36
C THR A 128 3.42 -10.46 22.31
N PHE A 129 3.66 -9.87 23.48
CA PHE A 129 4.50 -10.46 24.52
C PHE A 129 3.67 -11.17 25.59
N TYR A 130 4.25 -12.21 26.18
CA TYR A 130 3.82 -12.69 27.48
C TYR A 130 4.06 -11.63 28.56
N PRO A 131 3.33 -11.66 29.70
CA PRO A 131 3.75 -10.94 30.90
C PRO A 131 5.16 -11.39 31.33
N VAL A 132 6.04 -10.43 31.58
CA VAL A 132 7.44 -10.66 31.94
C VAL A 132 7.74 -9.93 33.25
N SER A 133 8.37 -10.58 34.20
CA SER A 133 8.72 -9.97 35.48
C SER A 133 9.87 -8.97 35.34
N ASP A 134 9.96 -8.02 36.28
CA ASP A 134 11.03 -7.02 36.30
C ASP A 134 12.41 -7.67 36.42
N GLN A 135 12.50 -8.81 37.12
CA GLN A 135 13.72 -9.55 37.24
C GLN A 135 14.18 -10.12 35.90
N GLU A 136 13.29 -10.79 35.15
CA GLU A 136 13.60 -11.35 33.82
C GLU A 136 13.98 -10.25 32.83
N LEU A 137 13.29 -9.08 32.87
CA LEU A 137 13.65 -7.94 32.05
C LEU A 137 15.07 -7.44 32.34
N ARG A 138 15.45 -7.32 33.61
CA ARG A 138 16.81 -6.92 34.01
C ARG A 138 17.84 -7.95 33.60
N GLU A 139 17.58 -9.25 33.81
CA GLU A 139 18.45 -10.33 33.35
C GLU A 139 18.69 -10.31 31.83
N TYR A 140 17.65 -10.02 31.06
CA TYR A 140 17.78 -9.87 29.61
C TYR A 140 18.66 -8.66 29.25
N ILE A 141 18.45 -7.51 29.92
CA ILE A 141 19.22 -6.28 29.66
C ILE A 141 20.71 -6.47 29.96
N GLU A 142 21.06 -7.25 31.03
CA GLU A 142 22.44 -7.56 31.35
C GLU A 142 23.19 -8.31 30.24
N THR A 143 22.48 -8.98 29.33
CA THR A 143 23.10 -9.63 28.16
C THR A 143 23.70 -8.63 27.17
N GLY A 144 23.31 -7.35 27.24
CA GLY A 144 23.67 -6.32 26.26
C GLY A 144 22.91 -6.42 24.91
N GLU A 145 22.11 -7.47 24.72
CA GLU A 145 21.38 -7.73 23.48
C GLU A 145 20.39 -6.62 23.10
N PRO A 146 19.68 -5.94 24.03
CA PRO A 146 18.71 -4.88 23.71
C PRO A 146 19.29 -3.66 23.02
N MET A 147 20.55 -3.32 23.28
CA MET A 147 21.12 -1.98 23.09
C MET A 147 21.20 -1.52 21.63
N ASP A 148 21.17 -2.42 20.66
CA ASP A 148 21.24 -2.11 19.23
C ASP A 148 19.88 -2.27 18.50
N LYS A 149 18.78 -2.43 19.27
CA LYS A 149 17.47 -2.79 18.73
C LYS A 149 16.38 -1.78 19.06
N ALA A 150 15.56 -1.44 18.09
CA ALA A 150 14.35 -0.65 18.31
C ALA A 150 13.42 -1.38 19.29
N GLY A 151 12.82 -0.65 20.25
CA GLY A 151 11.98 -1.23 21.29
C GLY A 151 12.73 -2.10 22.30
N ALA A 152 14.07 -2.09 22.29
CA ALA A 152 14.94 -2.78 23.21
C ALA A 152 14.80 -4.32 23.24
N TYR A 153 14.39 -4.98 22.13
CA TYR A 153 14.34 -6.44 22.08
C TYR A 153 14.74 -7.04 20.73
N GLY A 154 15.15 -8.30 20.75
CA GLY A 154 15.46 -9.08 19.55
C GLY A 154 14.67 -10.38 19.49
N ILE A 155 13.80 -10.53 18.46
CA ILE A 155 12.99 -11.74 18.30
C ILE A 155 13.84 -13.00 17.97
N GLN A 156 15.04 -12.82 17.42
CA GLN A 156 15.97 -13.91 17.13
C GLN A 156 16.88 -14.27 18.31
N GLY A 157 16.87 -13.45 19.38
CA GLY A 157 17.71 -13.62 20.54
C GLY A 157 16.98 -14.24 21.72
N ARG A 158 17.51 -14.00 22.93
CA ARG A 158 16.96 -14.57 24.18
C ARG A 158 15.53 -14.10 24.45
N PHE A 159 15.15 -12.91 23.97
CA PHE A 159 13.78 -12.38 24.14
C PHE A 159 12.72 -13.17 23.38
N ALA A 160 13.10 -14.04 22.45
CA ALA A 160 12.16 -14.95 21.77
C ALA A 160 11.31 -15.77 22.73
N ALA A 161 11.83 -16.08 23.93
CA ALA A 161 11.10 -16.81 24.97
C ALA A 161 9.87 -16.04 25.50
N HIS A 162 9.84 -14.72 25.33
CA HIS A 162 8.78 -13.84 25.81
C HIS A 162 7.81 -13.39 24.71
N VAL A 163 8.04 -13.76 23.45
CA VAL A 163 7.13 -13.50 22.35
C VAL A 163 6.03 -14.56 22.34
N ARG A 164 4.77 -14.13 22.52
CA ARG A 164 3.62 -15.02 22.54
C ARG A 164 3.09 -15.29 21.13
N GLU A 165 3.03 -14.24 20.31
CA GLU A 165 2.34 -14.29 19.04
C GLU A 165 2.87 -13.21 18.09
N ILE A 166 2.81 -13.51 16.79
CA ILE A 166 3.11 -12.57 15.70
C ILE A 166 1.96 -12.64 14.71
N HIS A 167 1.44 -11.48 14.31
CA HIS A 167 0.49 -11.37 13.21
C HIS A 167 1.09 -10.50 12.11
N GLY A 168 1.53 -11.12 11.02
CA GLY A 168 2.24 -10.50 9.90
C GLY A 168 3.53 -11.23 9.52
N ASP A 169 4.53 -10.49 9.00
CA ASP A 169 5.79 -11.05 8.53
C ASP A 169 6.86 -11.09 9.62
N TYR A 170 7.32 -12.30 9.97
CA TYR A 170 8.43 -12.51 10.91
C TYR A 170 9.71 -11.78 10.46
N ASN A 171 10.04 -11.84 9.16
CA ASN A 171 11.26 -11.21 8.66
C ASN A 171 11.20 -9.68 8.75
N ASN A 172 9.99 -9.10 8.68
CA ASN A 172 9.78 -7.68 8.97
C ASN A 172 10.21 -7.35 10.42
N VAL A 173 9.83 -8.16 11.40
CA VAL A 173 10.23 -7.97 12.80
C VAL A 173 11.75 -8.09 12.99
N VAL A 174 12.40 -8.95 12.22
CA VAL A 174 13.87 -9.08 12.19
C VAL A 174 14.55 -7.84 11.59
N GLY A 175 13.85 -7.12 10.70
CA GLY A 175 14.29 -5.84 10.15
C GLY A 175 14.34 -5.72 8.62
N LEU A 176 13.75 -6.68 7.87
CA LEU A 176 13.58 -6.62 6.43
C LEU A 176 12.48 -7.59 5.98
N PRO A 177 11.39 -7.15 5.33
CA PRO A 177 10.35 -8.03 4.77
C PRO A 177 10.90 -8.73 3.52
N ALA A 178 11.74 -9.75 3.72
CA ALA A 178 12.60 -10.34 2.71
C ALA A 178 11.84 -10.95 1.53
N ALA A 179 10.67 -11.54 1.78
CA ALA A 179 9.81 -12.10 0.74
C ALA A 179 9.27 -11.00 -0.20
N GLU A 180 8.76 -9.91 0.36
CA GLU A 180 8.27 -8.78 -0.41
C GLU A 180 9.41 -8.09 -1.19
N VAL A 181 10.56 -7.88 -0.55
CA VAL A 181 11.77 -7.37 -1.22
C VAL A 181 12.15 -8.24 -2.42
N TYR A 182 12.15 -9.57 -2.26
CA TYR A 182 12.47 -10.49 -3.34
C TYR A 182 11.54 -10.34 -4.54
N HIS A 183 10.23 -10.25 -4.30
CA HIS A 183 9.24 -10.10 -5.36
C HIS A 183 9.32 -8.73 -6.06
N ARG A 184 9.50 -7.65 -5.30
CA ARG A 184 9.65 -6.31 -5.85
C ARG A 184 10.93 -6.14 -6.66
N LEU A 185 12.06 -6.70 -6.21
CA LEU A 185 13.31 -6.68 -6.95
C LEU A 185 13.23 -7.37 -8.33
N LYS A 186 12.38 -8.39 -8.49
CA LYS A 186 12.18 -9.03 -9.79
C LYS A 186 11.60 -8.09 -10.84
N SER A 187 10.77 -7.15 -10.43
CA SER A 187 10.14 -6.17 -11.32
C SER A 187 10.82 -4.79 -11.29
N PHE A 188 11.62 -4.52 -10.25
CA PHE A 188 12.26 -3.23 -10.06
C PHE A 188 13.25 -2.91 -11.20
N GLY A 189 13.12 -1.72 -11.73
CA GLY A 189 13.99 -1.27 -12.82
C GLY A 189 13.83 -2.00 -14.15
N GLN A 190 13.09 -3.09 -14.23
CA GLN A 190 12.51 -3.48 -15.50
C GLN A 190 11.56 -2.32 -15.82
N GLY A 191 11.92 -1.51 -16.83
CA GLY A 191 11.09 -0.38 -17.24
C GLY A 191 9.67 -0.88 -17.22
N ARG A 192 8.78 -0.23 -16.42
CA ARG A 192 7.37 -0.63 -16.42
C ARG A 192 7.04 -0.74 -17.90
N ARG A 193 6.79 -1.96 -18.38
CA ARG A 193 6.21 -2.10 -19.71
C ARG A 193 4.99 -1.20 -19.63
N THR A 194 5.07 -0.05 -20.30
CA THR A 194 3.88 0.77 -20.48
C THR A 194 2.96 -0.15 -21.23
N VAL A 195 2.04 -0.76 -20.49
CA VAL A 195 1.11 -1.70 -21.08
C VAL A 195 0.29 -0.84 -22.01
N LYS A 196 0.38 -1.16 -23.29
CA LYS A 196 -0.52 -0.56 -24.25
C LYS A 196 -1.89 -1.17 -24.01
N TYR A 197 -2.88 -0.33 -23.86
CA TYR A 197 -4.24 -0.73 -23.60
C TYR A 197 -5.20 0.17 -24.39
N GLN A 198 -6.39 -0.33 -24.60
CA GLN A 198 -7.52 0.44 -25.08
C GLN A 198 -8.64 0.42 -24.05
N ILE A 199 -9.38 1.52 -23.95
CA ILE A 199 -10.59 1.54 -23.13
C ILE A 199 -11.76 1.28 -24.08
N ARG A 200 -12.62 0.34 -23.68
CA ARG A 200 -13.82 -0.03 -24.42
C ARG A 200 -15.00 -0.29 -23.47
N PRO A 201 -16.24 -0.26 -23.97
CA PRO A 201 -17.38 -0.80 -23.23
C PRO A 201 -17.13 -2.27 -22.82
N ALA A 202 -17.57 -2.61 -21.62
CA ALA A 202 -17.49 -4.00 -21.15
C ALA A 202 -18.41 -4.91 -21.99
N ARG A 203 -18.05 -6.18 -22.06
CA ARG A 203 -18.84 -7.26 -22.64
C ARG A 203 -19.25 -8.26 -21.56
N GLU A 204 -20.25 -9.05 -21.79
CA GLU A 204 -20.68 -10.05 -20.81
C GLU A 204 -19.57 -11.08 -20.49
N GLU A 205 -18.76 -11.42 -21.49
CA GLU A 205 -17.59 -12.33 -21.33
C GLU A 205 -16.51 -11.80 -20.38
N ASP A 206 -16.42 -10.47 -20.19
CA ASP A 206 -15.47 -9.82 -19.31
C ASP A 206 -15.82 -9.98 -17.82
N LEU A 207 -17.08 -10.23 -17.48
CA LEU A 207 -17.59 -10.12 -16.10
C LEU A 207 -16.91 -11.08 -15.12
N ARG A 208 -16.44 -12.22 -15.57
CA ARG A 208 -15.71 -13.18 -14.71
C ARG A 208 -14.34 -12.64 -14.32
N GLU A 209 -13.63 -12.06 -15.27
CA GLU A 209 -12.31 -11.45 -15.03
C GLU A 209 -12.45 -10.18 -14.20
N ILE A 210 -13.49 -9.37 -14.44
CA ILE A 210 -13.84 -8.19 -13.64
C ILE A 210 -14.04 -8.58 -12.16
N ALA A 211 -14.84 -9.62 -11.88
CA ALA A 211 -15.04 -10.09 -10.50
C ALA A 211 -13.73 -10.60 -9.84
N GLN A 212 -12.81 -11.16 -10.62
CA GLN A 212 -11.50 -11.56 -10.12
C GLN A 212 -10.59 -10.35 -9.83
N ILE A 213 -10.66 -9.29 -10.63
CA ILE A 213 -9.93 -8.03 -10.38
C ILE A 213 -10.44 -7.40 -9.09
N GLU A 214 -11.75 -7.25 -8.94
CA GLU A 214 -12.42 -6.73 -7.75
C GLU A 214 -11.96 -7.46 -6.47
N ALA A 215 -12.03 -8.80 -6.47
CA ALA A 215 -11.64 -9.64 -5.34
C ALA A 215 -10.14 -9.52 -4.98
N ARG A 216 -9.29 -9.04 -5.90
CA ARG A 216 -7.87 -8.75 -5.63
C ARG A 216 -7.63 -7.33 -5.14
N CYS A 217 -8.58 -6.42 -5.38
CA CYS A 217 -8.46 -5.00 -5.02
C CYS A 217 -9.13 -4.67 -3.69
N PHE A 218 -10.18 -5.40 -3.30
CA PHE A 218 -10.97 -5.11 -2.11
C PHE A 218 -11.05 -6.30 -1.13
N PRO A 219 -11.22 -6.00 0.18
CA PRO A 219 -11.56 -7.03 1.15
C PRO A 219 -12.90 -7.71 0.81
N PRO A 220 -13.11 -8.99 1.20
CA PRO A 220 -14.35 -9.72 0.89
C PRO A 220 -15.65 -9.05 1.35
N ALA A 221 -15.58 -8.19 2.38
CA ALA A 221 -16.74 -7.44 2.89
C ALA A 221 -17.13 -6.22 2.02
N GLU A 222 -16.25 -5.80 1.11
CA GLU A 222 -16.46 -4.64 0.22
C GLU A 222 -16.58 -5.06 -1.26
N ALA A 223 -16.03 -6.24 -1.62
CA ALA A 223 -15.94 -6.70 -3.00
C ALA A 223 -17.29 -7.17 -3.54
N ALA A 224 -17.66 -6.70 -4.74
CA ALA A 224 -18.81 -7.21 -5.49
C ALA A 224 -18.49 -8.56 -6.15
N GLY A 225 -19.47 -9.45 -6.19
CA GLY A 225 -19.35 -10.74 -6.84
C GLY A 225 -19.77 -10.73 -8.31
N TYR A 226 -19.63 -11.90 -8.96
CA TYR A 226 -20.01 -12.07 -10.38
C TYR A 226 -21.48 -11.73 -10.64
N GLU A 227 -22.39 -12.16 -9.75
CA GLU A 227 -23.84 -11.91 -9.90
C GLU A 227 -24.18 -10.42 -9.81
N ASP A 228 -23.50 -9.68 -8.94
CA ASP A 228 -23.66 -8.22 -8.84
C ASP A 228 -23.22 -7.54 -10.14
N PHE A 229 -22.09 -7.95 -10.71
CA PHE A 229 -21.61 -7.42 -11.99
C PHE A 229 -22.50 -7.79 -13.16
N LEU A 230 -23.06 -9.01 -13.16
CA LEU A 230 -24.02 -9.43 -14.19
C LEU A 230 -25.27 -8.55 -14.15
N GLN A 231 -25.84 -8.33 -12.96
CA GLN A 231 -27.01 -7.46 -12.79
C GLN A 231 -26.72 -6.02 -13.22
N ARG A 232 -25.57 -5.45 -12.80
CA ARG A 232 -25.14 -4.11 -13.19
C ARG A 232 -24.93 -3.99 -14.71
N TYR A 233 -24.33 -5.00 -15.34
CA TYR A 233 -24.13 -5.03 -16.78
C TYR A 233 -25.45 -5.08 -17.56
N GLN A 234 -26.40 -5.91 -17.13
CA GLN A 234 -27.69 -6.01 -17.77
C GLN A 234 -28.52 -4.72 -17.70
N THR A 235 -28.34 -3.94 -16.65
CA THR A 235 -29.16 -2.75 -16.37
C THR A 235 -28.45 -1.45 -16.77
N CYS A 236 -27.12 -1.33 -16.57
CA CYS A 236 -26.36 -0.08 -16.69
C CYS A 236 -25.13 -0.23 -17.61
N ARG A 237 -25.20 -1.06 -18.64
CA ARG A 237 -24.04 -1.42 -19.47
C ARG A 237 -23.37 -0.22 -20.16
N GLU A 238 -24.10 0.88 -20.40
CA GLU A 238 -23.57 2.11 -20.96
C GLU A 238 -22.65 2.89 -19.98
N SER A 239 -22.63 2.46 -18.71
CA SER A 239 -21.78 2.98 -17.65
C SER A 239 -20.75 1.95 -17.19
N PHE A 240 -20.35 1.00 -18.09
CA PHE A 240 -19.45 -0.07 -17.75
C PHE A 240 -18.32 -0.16 -18.78
N PHE A 241 -17.08 0.15 -18.35
CA PHE A 241 -15.88 0.22 -19.21
C PHE A 241 -14.75 -0.61 -18.67
N VAL A 242 -13.95 -1.19 -19.57
CA VAL A 242 -12.75 -1.96 -19.27
C VAL A 242 -11.53 -1.37 -19.98
N ALA A 243 -10.35 -1.52 -19.37
CA ALA A 243 -9.06 -1.30 -20.01
C ALA A 243 -8.49 -2.66 -20.43
N GLU A 244 -8.48 -2.95 -21.74
CA GLU A 244 -8.01 -4.18 -22.33
C GLU A 244 -6.60 -3.99 -22.89
N THR A 245 -5.67 -4.87 -22.54
CA THR A 245 -4.28 -4.86 -23.04
C THR A 245 -4.17 -5.42 -24.46
N GLU A 246 -3.04 -5.21 -25.14
CA GLU A 246 -2.82 -5.73 -26.51
C GLU A 246 -2.89 -7.27 -26.60
N ASP A 247 -2.63 -7.98 -25.52
CA ASP A 247 -2.71 -9.44 -25.40
C ASP A 247 -4.09 -9.94 -24.95
N GLY A 248 -5.06 -9.02 -24.78
CA GLY A 248 -6.47 -9.33 -24.48
C GLY A 248 -6.80 -9.51 -23.00
N ALA A 249 -5.84 -9.32 -22.08
CA ALA A 249 -6.12 -9.34 -20.65
C ALA A 249 -6.79 -8.05 -20.18
N LEU A 250 -7.59 -8.09 -19.12
CA LEU A 250 -8.16 -6.88 -18.52
C LEU A 250 -7.20 -6.29 -17.49
N ALA A 251 -6.77 -5.06 -17.75
CA ALA A 251 -5.92 -4.29 -16.83
C ALA A 251 -6.72 -3.61 -15.71
N GLY A 252 -8.02 -3.35 -15.92
CA GLY A 252 -8.89 -2.73 -14.96
C GLY A 252 -10.26 -2.39 -15.54
N PHE A 253 -11.15 -1.88 -14.71
CA PHE A 253 -12.51 -1.50 -15.12
C PHE A 253 -13.02 -0.31 -14.31
N CYS A 254 -14.09 0.30 -14.82
CA CYS A 254 -14.90 1.30 -14.12
C CYS A 254 -16.37 1.04 -14.43
N ASN A 255 -17.23 1.03 -13.40
CA ASN A 255 -18.66 0.84 -13.56
C ASN A 255 -19.49 1.80 -12.69
N GLY A 256 -20.77 1.92 -13.04
CA GLY A 256 -21.70 2.78 -12.33
C GLY A 256 -23.11 2.69 -12.87
N CYS A 257 -23.94 3.65 -12.49
CA CYS A 257 -25.31 3.82 -13.00
C CYS A 257 -25.63 5.30 -13.22
N CYS A 258 -26.81 5.61 -13.77
CA CYS A 258 -27.35 6.96 -13.80
C CYS A 258 -28.46 7.12 -12.77
N SER A 259 -28.60 8.32 -12.19
CA SER A 259 -29.57 8.63 -11.13
C SER A 259 -30.17 10.02 -11.30
N ASP A 260 -31.38 10.20 -10.76
CA ASP A 260 -32.06 11.48 -10.70
C ASP A 260 -31.47 12.45 -9.69
N THR A 261 -30.77 11.91 -8.68
CA THR A 261 -30.16 12.68 -7.59
C THR A 261 -28.65 12.56 -7.60
N ASP A 262 -27.95 13.52 -7.02
CA ASP A 262 -26.51 13.49 -6.82
C ASP A 262 -26.07 12.77 -5.53
N HIS A 263 -27.00 12.05 -4.88
CA HIS A 263 -26.76 11.25 -3.69
C HIS A 263 -26.50 9.81 -4.08
N LEU A 264 -25.30 9.29 -3.72
CA LEU A 264 -24.92 7.91 -3.94
C LEU A 264 -25.31 7.09 -2.68
N ALA A 265 -26.56 6.67 -2.63
CA ALA A 265 -27.09 5.86 -1.55
C ALA A 265 -26.60 4.40 -1.64
N ASP A 266 -26.44 3.72 -0.50
CA ASP A 266 -25.94 2.35 -0.45
C ASP A 266 -26.84 1.35 -1.19
N GLU A 267 -28.15 1.63 -1.28
CA GLU A 267 -29.11 0.82 -2.03
C GLU A 267 -28.79 0.73 -3.52
N LEU A 268 -28.19 1.77 -4.11
CA LEU A 268 -27.80 1.79 -5.53
C LEU A 268 -26.76 0.70 -5.88
N TYR A 269 -25.97 0.27 -4.90
CA TYR A 269 -24.97 -0.79 -5.12
C TYR A 269 -25.62 -2.18 -5.28
N HIS A 270 -26.83 -2.37 -4.71
CA HIS A 270 -27.50 -3.67 -4.60
C HIS A 270 -28.81 -3.76 -5.38
N ASP A 271 -29.41 -2.62 -5.75
CA ASP A 271 -30.67 -2.56 -6.50
C ASP A 271 -30.53 -1.82 -7.83
N ALA A 272 -30.24 -2.59 -8.88
CA ALA A 272 -30.08 -2.04 -10.22
C ALA A 272 -31.40 -1.44 -10.78
N SER A 273 -32.57 -1.72 -10.18
CA SER A 273 -33.85 -1.11 -10.61
C SER A 273 -33.91 0.39 -10.34
N LEU A 274 -33.06 0.91 -9.47
CA LEU A 274 -32.91 2.34 -9.18
C LEU A 274 -32.15 3.10 -10.29
N HIS A 275 -31.60 2.38 -11.28
CA HIS A 275 -30.97 3.00 -12.44
C HIS A 275 -32.00 3.74 -13.29
N ASN A 276 -31.73 5.02 -13.58
CA ASN A 276 -32.48 5.80 -14.54
C ASN A 276 -31.53 6.30 -15.65
N PRO A 277 -31.54 5.71 -16.87
CA PRO A 277 -30.66 6.13 -17.96
C PRO A 277 -30.81 7.61 -18.34
N GLU A 278 -31.98 8.21 -18.12
CA GLU A 278 -32.26 9.64 -18.37
C GLU A 278 -31.83 10.52 -17.18
N GLY A 279 -31.51 9.95 -16.04
CA GLY A 279 -31.08 10.67 -14.84
C GLY A 279 -29.87 11.58 -15.13
N PRO A 280 -29.84 12.80 -14.57
CA PRO A 280 -28.80 13.79 -14.88
C PRO A 280 -27.44 13.52 -14.25
N TYR A 281 -27.33 12.54 -13.35
CA TYR A 281 -26.09 12.25 -12.64
C TYR A 281 -25.56 10.84 -13.00
N GLN A 282 -24.29 10.79 -13.40
CA GLN A 282 -23.57 9.53 -13.52
C GLN A 282 -22.93 9.17 -12.18
N MET A 283 -23.35 8.06 -11.60
CA MET A 283 -22.76 7.50 -10.37
C MET A 283 -21.64 6.52 -10.72
N ILE A 284 -20.57 6.48 -9.91
CA ILE A 284 -19.50 5.49 -10.01
C ILE A 284 -19.59 4.55 -8.82
N PHE A 285 -19.68 3.25 -9.10
CA PHE A 285 -19.68 2.20 -8.10
C PHE A 285 -18.27 1.68 -7.80
N GLY A 286 -17.48 1.41 -8.85
CA GLY A 286 -16.14 0.87 -8.75
C GLY A 286 -15.19 1.43 -9.81
N LEU A 287 -13.95 1.59 -9.41
CA LEU A 287 -12.80 1.86 -10.27
C LEU A 287 -11.64 0.99 -9.78
N ASP A 288 -11.32 -0.03 -10.56
CA ASP A 288 -10.32 -1.01 -10.21
C ASP A 288 -9.28 -1.18 -11.28
N VAL A 289 -8.03 -1.25 -10.84
CA VAL A 289 -6.89 -1.60 -11.67
C VAL A 289 -6.20 -2.78 -11.03
N SER A 290 -6.08 -3.86 -11.79
CA SER A 290 -5.39 -5.08 -11.33
C SER A 290 -3.98 -4.75 -10.81
N PRO A 291 -3.56 -5.32 -9.66
CA PRO A 291 -2.31 -4.95 -8.98
C PRO A 291 -1.08 -4.88 -9.89
N GLU A 292 -0.97 -5.79 -10.86
CA GLU A 292 0.12 -5.84 -11.84
C GLU A 292 0.14 -4.65 -12.83
N TYR A 293 -1.00 -3.96 -13.01
CA TYR A 293 -1.15 -2.83 -13.93
C TYR A 293 -1.31 -1.48 -13.21
N GLN A 294 -1.31 -1.45 -11.88
CA GLN A 294 -1.43 -0.21 -11.10
C GLN A 294 -0.29 0.78 -11.34
N LYS A 295 -0.54 2.05 -11.01
CA LYS A 295 0.41 3.17 -11.14
C LYS A 295 0.94 3.40 -12.57
N GLN A 296 0.19 2.98 -13.60
CA GLN A 296 0.48 3.18 -15.02
C GLN A 296 -0.48 4.18 -15.71
N GLY A 297 -1.28 4.90 -14.92
CA GLY A 297 -2.24 5.89 -15.45
C GLY A 297 -3.59 5.29 -15.89
N ILE A 298 -3.76 3.95 -15.82
CA ILE A 298 -4.97 3.26 -16.31
C ILE A 298 -6.23 3.72 -15.56
N GLY A 299 -6.17 3.83 -14.23
CA GLY A 299 -7.31 4.31 -13.44
C GLY A 299 -7.70 5.76 -13.79
N GLU A 300 -6.73 6.64 -14.02
CA GLU A 300 -7.00 8.01 -14.50
C GLU A 300 -7.65 7.98 -15.88
N ALA A 301 -7.18 7.14 -16.79
CA ALA A 301 -7.71 7.03 -18.15
C ALA A 301 -9.15 6.47 -18.14
N LEU A 302 -9.44 5.44 -17.35
CA LEU A 302 -10.80 4.90 -17.17
C LEU A 302 -11.77 5.96 -16.65
N MET A 303 -11.36 6.73 -15.64
CA MET A 303 -12.19 7.81 -15.09
C MET A 303 -12.42 8.94 -16.10
N ARG A 304 -11.41 9.34 -16.88
CA ARG A 304 -11.57 10.34 -17.94
C ARG A 304 -12.49 9.85 -19.04
N TYR A 305 -12.40 8.57 -19.40
CA TYR A 305 -13.31 7.96 -20.40
C TYR A 305 -14.75 7.96 -19.88
N MET A 306 -14.99 7.59 -18.62
CA MET A 306 -16.31 7.65 -17.98
C MET A 306 -16.87 9.08 -17.95
N VAL A 307 -16.05 10.08 -17.60
CA VAL A 307 -16.44 11.49 -17.58
C VAL A 307 -16.84 11.95 -18.99
N GLU A 308 -16.06 11.60 -20.02
CA GLU A 308 -16.39 12.00 -21.39
C GLU A 308 -17.64 11.30 -21.91
N SER A 309 -17.78 9.99 -21.68
CA SER A 309 -19.00 9.25 -22.00
C SER A 309 -20.24 9.83 -21.30
N ALA A 310 -20.12 10.23 -20.04
CA ALA A 310 -21.22 10.88 -19.33
C ALA A 310 -21.56 12.26 -19.93
N ARG A 311 -20.55 13.04 -20.33
CA ARG A 311 -20.74 14.33 -21.00
C ARG A 311 -21.46 14.16 -22.33
N GLU A 312 -21.05 13.22 -23.19
CA GLU A 312 -21.67 12.89 -24.47
C GLU A 312 -23.13 12.48 -24.30
N ARG A 313 -23.47 11.80 -23.21
CA ARG A 313 -24.86 11.45 -22.86
C ARG A 313 -25.66 12.59 -22.20
N GLY A 314 -25.11 13.80 -22.12
CA GLY A 314 -25.80 15.00 -21.63
C GLY A 314 -25.97 15.01 -20.09
N LYS A 315 -25.18 14.28 -19.33
CA LYS A 315 -25.25 14.30 -17.86
C LYS A 315 -24.77 15.63 -17.31
N LYS A 316 -25.23 16.02 -16.11
CA LYS A 316 -24.83 17.28 -15.43
C LYS A 316 -23.54 17.12 -14.62
N ALA A 317 -23.31 15.94 -14.10
CA ALA A 317 -22.14 15.64 -13.28
C ALA A 317 -21.85 14.14 -13.20
N VAL A 318 -20.60 13.81 -12.81
CA VAL A 318 -20.19 12.48 -12.39
C VAL A 318 -19.91 12.51 -10.89
N VAL A 319 -20.50 11.59 -10.15
CA VAL A 319 -20.48 11.52 -8.68
C VAL A 319 -19.88 10.18 -8.22
N LEU A 320 -19.05 10.23 -7.20
CA LEU A 320 -18.49 9.04 -6.56
C LEU A 320 -18.30 9.26 -5.05
N THR A 321 -18.11 8.17 -4.34
CA THR A 321 -17.55 8.19 -2.98
C THR A 321 -16.18 7.50 -2.96
N CYS A 322 -15.27 7.97 -2.13
CA CYS A 322 -13.94 7.38 -1.99
C CYS A 322 -13.41 7.47 -0.56
N LYS A 323 -12.42 6.64 -0.24
CA LYS A 323 -11.67 6.75 1.02
C LYS A 323 -10.79 8.00 1.00
N GLU A 324 -10.49 8.57 2.17
CA GLU A 324 -9.78 9.85 2.33
C GLU A 324 -8.48 9.94 1.52
N HIS A 325 -7.66 8.88 1.57
CA HIS A 325 -6.37 8.84 0.85
C HIS A 325 -6.50 8.90 -0.68
N MET A 326 -7.69 8.64 -1.25
CA MET A 326 -7.96 8.74 -2.68
C MET A 326 -8.41 10.14 -3.15
N ILE A 327 -8.73 11.04 -2.24
CA ILE A 327 -9.16 12.41 -2.58
C ILE A 327 -8.16 13.15 -3.50
N PRO A 328 -6.82 13.09 -3.25
CA PRO A 328 -5.85 13.73 -4.14
C PRO A 328 -5.86 13.18 -5.57
N PHE A 329 -6.08 11.87 -5.73
CA PHE A 329 -6.19 11.22 -7.04
C PHE A 329 -7.37 11.79 -7.84
N TYR A 330 -8.55 11.85 -7.27
CA TYR A 330 -9.74 12.37 -7.95
C TYR A 330 -9.67 13.88 -8.19
N LYS A 331 -9.07 14.66 -7.26
CA LYS A 331 -8.81 16.09 -7.47
C LYS A 331 -7.94 16.35 -8.71
N LYS A 332 -6.92 15.52 -8.93
CA LYS A 332 -6.04 15.62 -10.11
C LYS A 332 -6.82 15.44 -11.43
N ILE A 333 -7.89 14.64 -11.44
CA ILE A 333 -8.74 14.40 -12.60
C ILE A 333 -9.72 15.57 -12.82
N GLY A 334 -9.98 16.38 -11.80
CA GLY A 334 -10.89 17.52 -11.84
C GLY A 334 -12.13 17.41 -10.95
N TYR A 335 -12.21 16.34 -10.15
CA TYR A 335 -13.28 16.22 -9.17
C TYR A 335 -13.09 17.20 -8.02
N ARG A 336 -14.20 17.67 -7.45
CA ARG A 336 -14.23 18.51 -6.26
C ARG A 336 -14.74 17.70 -5.07
N TYR A 337 -14.13 17.90 -3.93
CA TYR A 337 -14.64 17.39 -2.67
C TYR A 337 -15.94 18.11 -2.31
N ILE A 338 -16.95 17.38 -1.89
CA ILE A 338 -18.25 17.92 -1.49
C ILE A 338 -18.40 17.81 0.03
N GLU A 339 -18.44 16.59 0.57
CA GLU A 339 -18.74 16.32 1.98
C GLU A 339 -18.32 14.91 2.38
N VAL A 340 -18.37 14.61 3.66
CA VAL A 340 -18.36 13.22 4.14
C VAL A 340 -19.68 12.58 3.77
N SER A 341 -19.65 11.41 3.12
CA SER A 341 -20.86 10.67 2.74
C SER A 341 -21.48 9.99 3.97
N ASP A 342 -22.77 9.81 3.97
CA ASP A 342 -23.52 9.01 4.96
C ASP A 342 -23.48 7.49 4.67
N SER A 343 -22.83 7.07 3.56
CA SER A 343 -22.58 5.66 3.27
C SER A 343 -21.81 4.98 4.41
N VAL A 344 -22.27 3.80 4.79
CA VAL A 344 -21.65 2.92 5.80
C VAL A 344 -21.09 1.65 5.20
N HIS A 345 -20.96 1.59 3.87
CA HIS A 345 -20.48 0.44 3.12
C HIS A 345 -19.12 -0.04 3.64
N GLY A 346 -19.01 -1.34 3.97
CA GLY A 346 -17.79 -1.94 4.50
C GLY A 346 -17.32 -1.37 5.86
N GLY A 347 -18.14 -0.57 6.56
CA GLY A 347 -17.78 0.06 7.85
C GLY A 347 -16.72 1.16 7.74
N ALA A 348 -16.44 1.66 6.53
CA ALA A 348 -15.45 2.71 6.27
C ALA A 348 -16.10 4.11 6.22
N VAL A 349 -15.29 5.17 6.40
CA VAL A 349 -15.70 6.55 6.15
C VAL A 349 -15.49 6.87 4.67
N TRP A 350 -16.56 7.32 4.02
CA TRP A 350 -16.57 7.64 2.61
C TRP A 350 -16.69 9.15 2.38
N HIS A 351 -16.05 9.65 1.32
CA HIS A 351 -16.02 11.07 0.96
C HIS A 351 -16.62 11.25 -0.42
N LYS A 352 -17.65 12.08 -0.52
CA LYS A 352 -18.34 12.41 -1.77
C LYS A 352 -17.48 13.35 -2.60
N MET A 353 -17.27 12.96 -3.86
CA MET A 353 -16.54 13.73 -4.86
C MET A 353 -17.43 13.93 -6.08
N MET A 354 -17.34 15.09 -6.74
CA MET A 354 -18.16 15.42 -7.88
C MET A 354 -17.34 16.12 -8.97
N TYR A 355 -17.50 15.66 -10.21
CA TYR A 355 -17.05 16.34 -11.42
C TYR A 355 -18.26 16.96 -12.11
N ARG A 356 -18.32 18.28 -12.22
CA ARG A 356 -19.41 19.02 -12.91
C ARG A 356 -18.98 19.40 -14.32
N PHE A 357 -19.93 19.31 -15.26
CA PHE A 357 -19.73 19.72 -16.63
C PHE A 357 -19.99 21.22 -16.82
#